data_d277c0ab39b16df0f8677d752782df7b
#
_entry.id   d277c0ab39b16df0f8677d752782df7b
#
_cell.length_a   1.000
_cell.length_b   1.000
_cell.length_c   1.000
_cell.angle_alpha   90.00
_cell.angle_beta   90.00
_cell.angle_gamma   90.00
#
_symmetry.space_group_name_H-M   'P 1'
#
loop_
_entity.id
_entity.type
_entity.pdbx_description
1 polymer ?
#
loop_
_entity_poly.entity_id
_entity_poly.type
_entity_poly.pdbx_seq_one_letter_code
_entity_poly.pdbx_strand_id
1 'polypeptide(L)'
;MWFSPRSIRSAITQHLTPERKHWISKLRHGEHTWQQIISSPPPNQASQISDVYDARSAQASSLADVRRALWLAAVDFVELPDTTPFHPTIVVAAPHTSDALTAISKQLLGSRTDESWSMHLADGRGRTVSIAQATKTPDRLAAIRCLRHCVAPNGRELSTVKETVTVEIWERLGTGVTRADGAVHLPGTLRRKQPQHDLVVDYITPSVWQHALTNGSILRLPAPHLKALHEPVDIVYTWVDGDDPAWRRRMHAARKDVDLNFTEPSALADSRFTSRDELRYSLRSLEYYASWARHIFIVTDNQIPAWLNTDHPQITVIDHREIFTDPEVLPVFNSHAIESQLHHIPGLSDRYLYLNDDCFFLRPTEPELFYTGNGLAKHFPSIVPIDVDGWSPRDLPIISAAKQGRDYLLERYGRTVTHRLKHTPHAQLRPLLEKMERNAPDMFAQVAASRFRAPDDFSIPASLHHFDAYAQGRSVEGTIGYQFVDLTREDLTLQLGRIARRTDLDVCCINETDLPQAEVDRVDREVRRFLTDRFPVPSSFELTACDDSPVAARAGNRSSTTNQDRQNYAFTREKAG
;
A
#
# COMPACT_ATOMS: atom_id res chain seq x y z
N MET A 1 -18.45 31.17 -38.70
CA MET A 1 -17.34 30.15 -38.63
C MET A 1 -17.84 29.03 -37.73
N TRP A 2 -18.17 27.89 -38.30
CA TRP A 2 -18.64 26.72 -37.54
C TRP A 2 -17.38 25.94 -37.08
N PHE A 3 -17.13 25.93 -35.80
CA PHE A 3 -16.09 25.07 -35.25
C PHE A 3 -16.54 23.60 -35.32
N SER A 4 -15.70 22.74 -35.84
CA SER A 4 -16.01 21.32 -35.91
C SER A 4 -16.06 20.73 -34.50
N PRO A 5 -16.86 19.69 -34.23
CA PRO A 5 -16.90 19.03 -32.92
C PRO A 5 -15.55 18.49 -32.44
N ARG A 6 -14.58 18.29 -33.35
CA ARG A 6 -13.19 17.87 -33.00
C ARG A 6 -12.35 19.01 -32.42
N SER A 7 -12.54 20.27 -32.87
CA SER A 7 -11.77 21.41 -32.35
C SER A 7 -12.20 21.82 -30.93
N ILE A 8 -13.50 21.71 -30.62
CA ILE A 8 -14.04 21.97 -29.28
C ILE A 8 -13.55 20.89 -28.31
N ARG A 9 -13.47 19.62 -28.73
CA ARG A 9 -12.93 18.52 -27.90
C ARG A 9 -11.45 18.68 -27.58
N SER A 10 -10.64 19.15 -28.53
CA SER A 10 -9.22 19.41 -28.32
C SER A 10 -8.98 20.54 -27.31
N ALA A 11 -9.71 21.64 -27.42
CA ALA A 11 -9.60 22.79 -26.52
C ALA A 11 -9.98 22.45 -25.05
N ILE A 12 -11.06 21.67 -24.87
CA ILE A 12 -11.49 21.25 -23.52
C ILE A 12 -10.47 20.30 -22.88
N THR A 13 -9.82 19.44 -23.68
CA THR A 13 -8.86 18.45 -23.15
C THR A 13 -7.53 19.10 -22.76
N GLN A 14 -7.15 20.22 -23.33
CA GLN A 14 -5.89 20.93 -23.00
C GLN A 14 -5.92 21.61 -21.63
N HIS A 15 -7.09 22.01 -21.14
CA HIS A 15 -7.26 22.70 -19.84
C HIS A 15 -7.63 21.77 -18.67
N LEU A 16 -7.70 20.46 -18.89
CA LEU A 16 -8.00 19.51 -17.83
C LEU A 16 -6.71 19.09 -17.11
N THR A 17 -6.76 19.06 -15.78
CA THR A 17 -5.67 18.49 -14.96
C THR A 17 -5.40 17.03 -15.35
N PRO A 18 -4.19 16.50 -15.13
CA PRO A 18 -3.87 15.09 -15.38
C PRO A 18 -4.87 14.13 -14.74
N GLU A 19 -5.35 14.44 -13.53
CA GLU A 19 -6.37 13.67 -12.82
C GLU A 19 -7.74 13.66 -13.54
N ARG A 20 -8.19 14.81 -14.06
CA ARG A 20 -9.42 14.91 -14.85
C ARG A 20 -9.28 14.22 -16.22
N LYS A 21 -8.10 14.29 -16.84
CA LYS A 21 -7.81 13.52 -18.07
C LYS A 21 -7.84 12.03 -17.80
N HIS A 22 -7.26 11.57 -16.71
CA HIS A 22 -7.28 10.18 -16.27
C HIS A 22 -8.71 9.72 -15.93
N TRP A 23 -9.48 10.52 -15.21
CA TRP A 23 -10.89 10.26 -14.91
C TRP A 23 -11.78 10.17 -16.17
N ILE A 24 -11.59 11.06 -17.15
CA ILE A 24 -12.30 11.01 -18.43
C ILE A 24 -11.84 9.81 -19.27
N SER A 25 -10.57 9.42 -19.18
CA SER A 25 -10.07 8.19 -19.79
C SER A 25 -10.72 6.95 -19.18
N LYS A 26 -10.82 6.88 -17.86
CA LYS A 26 -11.54 5.81 -17.13
C LYS A 26 -13.02 5.74 -17.52
N LEU A 27 -13.73 6.87 -17.62
CA LEU A 27 -15.10 6.94 -18.13
C LEU A 27 -15.24 6.41 -19.56
N ARG A 28 -14.27 6.70 -20.43
CA ARG A 28 -14.29 6.25 -21.84
C ARG A 28 -14.01 4.76 -22.00
N HIS A 29 -13.25 4.15 -21.09
CA HIS A 29 -12.83 2.75 -21.20
C HIS A 29 -13.69 1.78 -20.36
N GLY A 30 -14.82 2.22 -19.82
CA GLY A 30 -15.77 1.35 -19.14
C GLY A 30 -15.36 0.89 -17.74
N GLU A 31 -14.25 1.37 -17.20
CA GLU A 31 -13.80 1.01 -15.85
C GLU A 31 -14.82 1.43 -14.77
N HIS A 32 -15.49 2.57 -14.96
CA HIS A 32 -16.56 2.99 -14.04
C HIS A 32 -17.77 2.06 -14.05
N THR A 33 -18.13 1.53 -15.22
CA THR A 33 -19.24 0.57 -15.33
C THR A 33 -18.86 -0.76 -14.65
N TRP A 34 -17.60 -1.15 -14.76
CA TRP A 34 -17.06 -2.33 -14.11
C TRP A 34 -17.04 -2.17 -12.58
N GLN A 35 -16.53 -1.08 -12.06
CA GLN A 35 -16.55 -0.77 -10.63
C GLN A 35 -17.97 -0.65 -10.05
N GLN A 36 -18.93 -0.11 -10.81
CA GLN A 36 -20.32 -0.05 -10.41
C GLN A 36 -21.00 -1.42 -10.36
N ILE A 37 -20.63 -2.32 -11.27
CA ILE A 37 -21.17 -3.69 -11.29
C ILE A 37 -20.65 -4.52 -10.12
N ILE A 38 -19.39 -4.32 -9.74
CA ILE A 38 -18.76 -5.04 -8.61
C ILE A 38 -19.11 -4.39 -7.26
N SER A 39 -19.49 -3.13 -7.19
CA SER A 39 -20.03 -2.51 -5.99
C SER A 39 -21.50 -2.92 -5.69
N SER A 40 -22.06 -3.87 -6.43
CA SER A 40 -23.29 -4.55 -6.05
C SER A 40 -23.06 -5.32 -4.73
N PRO A 41 -24.05 -5.41 -3.85
CA PRO A 41 -23.89 -6.18 -2.62
C PRO A 41 -23.42 -7.59 -2.96
N PRO A 42 -22.52 -8.19 -2.14
CA PRO A 42 -22.04 -9.54 -2.38
C PRO A 42 -23.23 -10.51 -2.43
N PRO A 43 -23.14 -11.58 -3.23
CA PRO A 43 -24.19 -12.59 -3.28
C PRO A 43 -24.39 -13.22 -1.89
N ASN A 44 -25.62 -13.68 -1.61
CA ASN A 44 -26.00 -14.20 -0.29
C ASN A 44 -25.14 -15.37 0.24
N GLN A 45 -24.28 -15.94 -0.59
CA GLN A 45 -23.41 -17.09 -0.27
C GLN A 45 -21.93 -16.81 -0.60
N ALA A 46 -21.45 -15.60 -0.29
CA ALA A 46 -20.02 -15.30 -0.40
C ALA A 46 -19.15 -16.18 0.50
N SER A 47 -17.89 -16.39 0.12
CA SER A 47 -16.93 -17.17 0.92
C SER A 47 -16.64 -16.46 2.24
N GLN A 48 -17.01 -17.06 3.36
CA GLN A 48 -16.80 -16.48 4.68
C GLN A 48 -15.35 -16.68 5.14
N ILE A 49 -14.70 -15.60 5.56
CA ILE A 49 -13.34 -15.58 6.11
C ILE A 49 -13.42 -15.24 7.59
N SER A 50 -13.01 -16.16 8.46
CA SER A 50 -13.06 -16.01 9.92
C SER A 50 -11.69 -15.85 10.56
N ASP A 51 -10.64 -16.34 9.92
CA ASP A 51 -9.28 -16.36 10.47
C ASP A 51 -8.46 -15.18 9.93
N VAL A 52 -7.52 -15.44 9.06
CA VAL A 52 -6.69 -14.41 8.44
C VAL A 52 -7.16 -14.15 7.02
N TYR A 53 -7.15 -12.89 6.60
CA TYR A 53 -7.40 -12.49 5.22
C TYR A 53 -6.16 -11.83 4.61
N ASP A 54 -5.76 -12.31 3.44
CA ASP A 54 -4.75 -11.72 2.59
C ASP A 54 -5.25 -11.75 1.14
N ALA A 55 -5.36 -10.57 0.54
CA ALA A 55 -5.89 -10.42 -0.82
C ALA A 55 -5.04 -11.12 -1.88
N ARG A 56 -3.71 -11.23 -1.70
CA ARG A 56 -2.82 -11.94 -2.64
C ARG A 56 -3.08 -13.44 -2.61
N SER A 57 -3.20 -14.02 -1.43
CA SER A 57 -3.52 -15.44 -1.24
C SER A 57 -4.91 -15.77 -1.76
N ALA A 58 -5.90 -14.90 -1.51
CA ALA A 58 -7.26 -15.05 -2.04
C ALA A 58 -7.28 -15.01 -3.58
N GLN A 59 -6.52 -14.09 -4.18
CA GLN A 59 -6.39 -13.99 -5.63
C GLN A 59 -5.63 -15.18 -6.23
N ALA A 60 -4.54 -15.64 -5.60
CA ALA A 60 -3.80 -16.84 -6.04
C ALA A 60 -4.70 -18.08 -6.02
N SER A 61 -5.54 -18.25 -4.98
CA SER A 61 -6.55 -19.30 -4.94
C SER A 61 -7.57 -19.17 -6.08
N SER A 62 -8.04 -17.95 -6.34
CA SER A 62 -8.96 -17.66 -7.44
C SER A 62 -8.37 -17.98 -8.81
N LEU A 63 -7.09 -17.65 -9.01
CA LEU A 63 -6.33 -17.99 -10.21
C LEU A 63 -6.22 -19.51 -10.40
N ALA A 64 -5.94 -20.24 -9.32
CA ALA A 64 -5.86 -21.69 -9.35
C ALA A 64 -7.21 -22.33 -9.76
N ASP A 65 -8.34 -21.81 -9.27
CA ASP A 65 -9.67 -22.29 -9.64
C ASP A 65 -9.99 -22.03 -11.13
N VAL A 66 -9.64 -20.85 -11.66
CA VAL A 66 -9.83 -20.55 -13.09
C VAL A 66 -8.94 -21.44 -13.96
N ARG A 67 -7.67 -21.63 -13.60
CA ARG A 67 -6.74 -22.55 -14.30
C ARG A 67 -7.29 -23.98 -14.30
N ARG A 68 -7.81 -24.45 -13.17
CA ARG A 68 -8.42 -25.77 -13.04
C ARG A 68 -9.63 -25.93 -13.95
N ALA A 69 -10.48 -24.92 -14.06
CA ALA A 69 -11.63 -24.94 -14.97
C ALA A 69 -11.21 -25.15 -16.43
N LEU A 70 -10.23 -24.40 -16.91
CA LEU A 70 -9.70 -24.51 -18.26
C LEU A 70 -9.02 -25.85 -18.50
N TRP A 71 -8.21 -26.31 -17.53
CA TRP A 71 -7.50 -27.60 -17.63
C TRP A 71 -8.47 -28.80 -17.73
N LEU A 72 -9.50 -28.83 -16.87
CA LEU A 72 -10.51 -29.90 -16.90
C LEU A 72 -11.30 -29.96 -18.20
N ALA A 73 -11.43 -28.85 -18.90
CA ALA A 73 -12.09 -28.76 -20.19
C ALA A 73 -11.13 -28.99 -21.39
N ALA A 74 -9.86 -29.32 -21.13
CA ALA A 74 -8.81 -29.45 -22.15
C ALA A 74 -8.67 -28.21 -23.04
N VAL A 75 -8.87 -27.01 -22.48
CA VAL A 75 -8.65 -25.74 -23.15
C VAL A 75 -7.20 -25.32 -22.95
N ASP A 76 -6.46 -25.16 -24.03
CA ASP A 76 -5.10 -24.61 -23.99
C ASP A 76 -5.11 -23.16 -23.53
N PHE A 77 -4.29 -22.86 -22.54
CA PHE A 77 -4.12 -21.50 -22.01
C PHE A 77 -2.67 -21.23 -21.60
N VAL A 78 -2.31 -19.96 -21.54
CA VAL A 78 -1.03 -19.50 -21.03
C VAL A 78 -1.23 -18.33 -20.09
N GLU A 79 -0.65 -18.43 -18.90
CA GLU A 79 -0.59 -17.33 -17.94
C GLU A 79 0.53 -16.36 -18.33
N LEU A 80 0.21 -15.08 -18.38
CA LEU A 80 1.18 -14.04 -18.73
C LEU A 80 2.05 -13.69 -17.52
N PRO A 81 3.31 -13.25 -17.77
CA PRO A 81 4.12 -12.68 -16.71
C PRO A 81 3.52 -11.37 -16.26
N ASP A 82 3.40 -11.20 -14.96
CA ASP A 82 2.98 -9.95 -14.35
C ASP A 82 4.15 -8.99 -14.18
N THR A 83 3.90 -7.71 -14.47
CA THR A 83 4.74 -6.61 -13.97
C THR A 83 4.25 -6.14 -12.60
N THR A 84 2.98 -6.43 -12.30
CA THR A 84 2.33 -6.15 -11.02
C THR A 84 1.49 -7.36 -10.63
N PRO A 85 1.69 -7.94 -9.42
CA PRO A 85 1.07 -9.21 -9.01
C PRO A 85 -0.46 -9.19 -8.91
N PHE A 86 -1.11 -8.02 -8.89
CA PHE A 86 -2.56 -7.93 -8.75
C PHE A 86 -3.36 -7.90 -10.06
N HIS A 87 -2.78 -8.37 -11.17
CA HIS A 87 -3.53 -8.50 -12.42
C HIS A 87 -3.21 -9.80 -13.17
N PRO A 88 -3.41 -10.97 -12.52
CA PRO A 88 -3.12 -12.23 -13.18
C PRO A 88 -3.96 -12.34 -14.45
N THR A 89 -3.27 -12.52 -15.57
CA THR A 89 -3.89 -12.60 -16.88
C THR A 89 -3.60 -13.95 -17.51
N ILE A 90 -4.65 -14.67 -17.87
CA ILE A 90 -4.60 -15.91 -18.62
C ILE A 90 -4.98 -15.60 -20.08
N VAL A 91 -4.23 -16.12 -21.03
CA VAL A 91 -4.54 -16.02 -22.45
C VAL A 91 -5.14 -17.32 -22.95
N VAL A 92 -6.25 -17.22 -23.70
CA VAL A 92 -6.86 -18.29 -24.47
C VAL A 92 -6.94 -17.86 -25.93
N ALA A 93 -6.64 -18.76 -26.86
CA ALA A 93 -6.76 -18.49 -28.29
C ALA A 93 -8.23 -18.40 -28.72
N ALA A 94 -8.58 -17.45 -29.61
CA ALA A 94 -9.96 -17.18 -30.04
C ALA A 94 -10.75 -18.42 -30.51
N PRO A 95 -10.18 -19.44 -31.18
CA PRO A 95 -10.94 -20.65 -31.53
C PRO A 95 -11.53 -21.40 -30.32
N HIS A 96 -10.98 -21.24 -29.14
CA HIS A 96 -11.43 -21.89 -27.89
C HIS A 96 -12.28 -21.00 -27.00
N THR A 97 -12.80 -19.87 -27.51
CA THR A 97 -13.59 -18.90 -26.71
C THR A 97 -14.82 -19.53 -26.07
N SER A 98 -15.58 -20.31 -26.84
CA SER A 98 -16.83 -20.95 -26.35
C SER A 98 -16.55 -22.01 -25.28
N ASP A 99 -15.48 -22.79 -25.48
CA ASP A 99 -15.09 -23.83 -24.55
C ASP A 99 -14.61 -23.21 -23.22
N ALA A 100 -13.78 -22.18 -23.29
CA ALA A 100 -13.30 -21.44 -22.12
C ALA A 100 -14.46 -20.78 -21.35
N LEU A 101 -15.39 -20.10 -22.04
CA LEU A 101 -16.55 -19.49 -21.42
C LEU A 101 -17.42 -20.52 -20.73
N THR A 102 -17.67 -21.66 -21.38
CA THR A 102 -18.49 -22.75 -20.82
C THR A 102 -17.80 -23.38 -19.61
N ALA A 103 -16.49 -23.67 -19.72
CA ALA A 103 -15.72 -24.27 -18.64
C ALA A 103 -15.70 -23.40 -17.38
N ILE A 104 -15.38 -22.13 -17.54
CA ILE A 104 -15.32 -21.16 -16.43
C ILE A 104 -16.71 -20.97 -15.84
N SER A 105 -17.74 -20.77 -16.66
CA SER A 105 -19.11 -20.58 -16.17
C SER A 105 -19.60 -21.80 -15.41
N LYS A 106 -19.33 -23.00 -15.91
CA LYS A 106 -19.73 -24.26 -15.24
C LYS A 106 -19.01 -24.47 -13.92
N GLN A 107 -17.71 -24.19 -13.88
CA GLN A 107 -16.89 -24.41 -12.68
C GLN A 107 -17.20 -23.40 -11.59
N LEU A 108 -17.30 -22.12 -11.95
CA LEU A 108 -17.43 -21.04 -10.96
C LEU A 108 -18.88 -20.69 -10.62
N LEU A 109 -19.82 -20.87 -11.56
CA LEU A 109 -21.23 -20.51 -11.37
C LEU A 109 -22.18 -21.73 -11.37
N GLY A 110 -21.66 -22.93 -11.67
CA GLY A 110 -22.46 -24.13 -11.95
C GLY A 110 -22.96 -24.88 -10.73
N SER A 111 -22.45 -24.61 -9.55
CA SER A 111 -23.00 -25.18 -8.31
C SER A 111 -24.04 -24.23 -7.75
N ARG A 112 -25.29 -24.66 -7.63
CA ARG A 112 -26.40 -23.92 -7.02
C ARG A 112 -26.10 -23.45 -5.58
N THR A 113 -24.99 -23.85 -5.03
CA THR A 113 -24.55 -23.59 -3.66
C THR A 113 -23.33 -22.66 -3.57
N ASP A 114 -22.66 -22.32 -4.69
CA ASP A 114 -21.45 -21.50 -4.68
C ASP A 114 -21.72 -20.16 -5.41
N GLU A 115 -22.48 -19.29 -4.77
CA GLU A 115 -22.73 -17.90 -5.23
C GLU A 115 -21.55 -16.97 -4.89
N SER A 116 -20.39 -17.53 -4.52
CA SER A 116 -19.22 -16.73 -4.12
C SER A 116 -18.50 -16.03 -5.28
N TRP A 117 -18.94 -16.28 -6.52
CA TRP A 117 -18.28 -15.74 -7.70
C TRP A 117 -19.14 -14.76 -8.49
N SER A 118 -18.52 -13.71 -9.01
CA SER A 118 -19.08 -12.91 -10.08
C SER A 118 -18.21 -12.98 -11.33
N MET A 119 -18.86 -12.99 -12.50
CA MET A 119 -18.21 -13.06 -13.80
C MET A 119 -18.66 -11.92 -14.67
N HIS A 120 -17.71 -11.14 -15.17
CA HIS A 120 -17.94 -10.01 -16.06
C HIS A 120 -17.28 -10.24 -17.42
N LEU A 121 -18.06 -10.11 -18.48
CA LEU A 121 -17.60 -10.33 -19.86
C LEU A 121 -17.46 -8.99 -20.58
N ALA A 122 -16.36 -8.83 -21.33
CA ALA A 122 -16.10 -7.63 -22.12
C ALA A 122 -15.83 -7.94 -23.61
N ASP A 123 -16.39 -7.10 -24.50
CA ASP A 123 -16.06 -7.16 -25.93
C ASP A 123 -14.72 -6.44 -26.25
N GLY A 124 -14.27 -6.55 -27.51
CA GLY A 124 -13.04 -5.91 -27.99
C GLY A 124 -13.02 -4.37 -27.91
N ARG A 125 -14.13 -3.73 -27.49
CA ARG A 125 -14.22 -2.29 -27.23
C ARG A 125 -14.33 -1.99 -25.72
N GLY A 126 -14.18 -3.01 -24.86
CA GLY A 126 -14.34 -2.90 -23.41
C GLY A 126 -15.77 -2.78 -22.92
N ARG A 127 -16.78 -2.98 -23.76
CA ARG A 127 -18.18 -2.90 -23.35
C ARG A 127 -18.61 -4.22 -22.72
N THR A 128 -19.41 -4.12 -21.67
CA THR A 128 -20.00 -5.28 -21.01
C THR A 128 -20.92 -6.04 -21.97
N VAL A 129 -20.82 -7.35 -21.98
CA VAL A 129 -21.71 -8.25 -22.71
C VAL A 129 -22.32 -9.29 -21.75
N SER A 130 -23.57 -9.68 -22.00
CA SER A 130 -24.18 -10.77 -21.23
C SER A 130 -23.65 -12.15 -21.66
N ILE A 131 -23.75 -13.14 -20.78
CA ILE A 131 -23.37 -14.54 -21.10
C ILE A 131 -24.12 -15.01 -22.36
N ALA A 132 -25.42 -14.71 -22.45
CA ALA A 132 -26.25 -15.10 -23.59
C ALA A 132 -25.78 -14.45 -24.91
N GLN A 133 -25.29 -13.20 -24.87
CA GLN A 133 -24.71 -12.54 -26.04
C GLN A 133 -23.35 -13.13 -26.41
N ALA A 134 -22.47 -13.36 -25.41
CA ALA A 134 -21.16 -13.94 -25.61
C ALA A 134 -21.26 -15.38 -26.20
N THR A 135 -22.24 -16.16 -25.77
CA THR A 135 -22.49 -17.51 -26.32
C THR A 135 -22.96 -17.45 -27.77
N LYS A 136 -23.75 -16.44 -28.15
CA LYS A 136 -24.23 -16.28 -29.54
C LYS A 136 -23.16 -15.72 -30.48
N THR A 137 -22.27 -14.88 -29.97
CA THR A 137 -21.23 -14.21 -30.76
C THR A 137 -19.87 -14.27 -30.05
N PRO A 138 -19.29 -15.48 -29.89
CA PRO A 138 -18.06 -15.70 -29.12
C PRO A 138 -16.86 -14.91 -29.68
N ASP A 139 -16.80 -14.71 -30.98
CA ASP A 139 -15.72 -13.94 -31.64
C ASP A 139 -15.60 -12.49 -31.17
N ARG A 140 -16.68 -11.92 -30.61
CA ARG A 140 -16.68 -10.56 -30.06
C ARG A 140 -16.12 -10.49 -28.65
N LEU A 141 -16.07 -11.61 -27.94
CA LEU A 141 -15.56 -11.65 -26.57
C LEU A 141 -14.05 -11.38 -26.59
N ALA A 142 -13.62 -10.48 -25.71
CA ALA A 142 -12.21 -10.15 -25.55
C ALA A 142 -11.68 -10.49 -24.16
N ALA A 143 -12.53 -10.46 -23.13
CA ALA A 143 -12.12 -10.80 -21.78
C ALA A 143 -13.26 -11.39 -20.94
N ILE A 144 -12.90 -12.35 -20.08
CA ILE A 144 -13.71 -12.91 -18.99
C ILE A 144 -13.00 -12.50 -17.69
N ARG A 145 -13.68 -11.75 -16.83
CA ARG A 145 -13.15 -11.31 -15.55
C ARG A 145 -13.90 -12.02 -14.43
N CYS A 146 -13.16 -12.71 -13.58
CA CYS A 146 -13.69 -13.52 -12.49
C CYS A 146 -13.26 -12.93 -11.15
N LEU A 147 -14.21 -12.58 -10.29
CA LEU A 147 -13.97 -12.13 -8.93
C LEU A 147 -14.64 -13.09 -7.95
N ARG A 148 -13.88 -13.55 -6.98
CA ARG A 148 -14.40 -14.30 -5.84
C ARG A 148 -14.74 -13.33 -4.72
N HIS A 149 -15.98 -13.39 -4.20
CA HIS A 149 -16.43 -12.59 -3.08
C HIS A 149 -16.02 -13.25 -1.76
N CYS A 150 -15.17 -12.57 -1.01
CA CYS A 150 -14.76 -12.96 0.33
C CYS A 150 -15.39 -12.00 1.33
N VAL A 151 -16.12 -12.53 2.31
CA VAL A 151 -16.79 -11.73 3.34
C VAL A 151 -16.34 -12.14 4.72
N ALA A 152 -16.25 -11.16 5.62
CA ALA A 152 -16.02 -11.39 7.04
C ALA A 152 -17.30 -11.83 7.76
N PRO A 153 -17.20 -12.33 9.02
CA PRO A 153 -18.36 -12.77 9.81
C PRO A 153 -19.40 -11.67 10.04
N ASN A 154 -19.01 -10.40 10.04
CA ASN A 154 -19.94 -9.26 10.13
C ASN A 154 -20.63 -8.90 8.81
N GLY A 155 -20.43 -9.69 7.74
CA GLY A 155 -20.98 -9.45 6.41
C GLY A 155 -20.22 -8.41 5.58
N ARG A 156 -19.08 -7.91 6.08
CA ARG A 156 -18.23 -6.98 5.32
C ARG A 156 -17.54 -7.69 4.18
N GLU A 157 -17.70 -7.19 2.95
CA GLU A 157 -16.90 -7.65 1.82
C GLU A 157 -15.45 -7.18 1.97
N LEU A 158 -14.52 -8.13 1.92
CA LEU A 158 -13.07 -7.92 2.02
C LEU A 158 -12.43 -7.83 0.64
N SER A 159 -12.91 -8.66 -0.30
CA SER A 159 -12.42 -8.67 -1.68
C SER A 159 -12.73 -7.37 -2.42
N THR A 160 -11.85 -7.03 -3.34
CA THR A 160 -11.94 -5.82 -4.16
C THR A 160 -11.78 -6.17 -5.64
N VAL A 161 -12.13 -5.23 -6.51
CA VAL A 161 -11.95 -5.40 -7.96
C VAL A 161 -10.49 -5.68 -8.37
N LYS A 162 -9.52 -5.33 -7.53
CA LYS A 162 -8.11 -5.60 -7.82
C LYS A 162 -7.75 -7.08 -7.77
N GLU A 163 -8.54 -7.88 -7.08
CA GLU A 163 -8.34 -9.33 -6.97
C GLU A 163 -8.94 -10.13 -8.14
N THR A 164 -9.43 -9.42 -9.16
CA THR A 164 -10.01 -10.05 -10.34
C THR A 164 -8.98 -10.84 -11.13
N VAL A 165 -9.30 -12.08 -11.47
CA VAL A 165 -8.58 -12.89 -12.44
C VAL A 165 -9.13 -12.62 -13.83
N THR A 166 -8.29 -12.26 -14.78
CA THR A 166 -8.69 -11.95 -16.15
C THR A 166 -8.28 -13.06 -17.11
N VAL A 167 -9.22 -13.60 -17.86
CA VAL A 167 -8.98 -14.47 -19.01
C VAL A 167 -9.20 -13.68 -20.28
N GLU A 168 -8.15 -13.42 -21.03
CA GLU A 168 -8.19 -12.70 -22.29
C GLU A 168 -8.30 -13.64 -23.47
N ILE A 169 -9.12 -13.28 -24.43
CA ILE A 169 -9.30 -14.03 -25.68
C ILE A 169 -8.47 -13.34 -26.76
N TRP A 170 -7.37 -13.99 -27.18
CA TRP A 170 -6.47 -13.44 -28.17
C TRP A 170 -6.74 -13.96 -29.56
N GLU A 171 -6.65 -13.06 -30.53
CA GLU A 171 -6.83 -13.33 -31.95
C GLU A 171 -5.68 -14.17 -32.51
N ARG A 172 -5.96 -15.20 -33.30
CA ARG A 172 -4.94 -15.96 -34.03
C ARG A 172 -4.79 -15.37 -35.43
N LEU A 173 -3.60 -14.83 -35.74
CA LEU A 173 -3.32 -14.17 -37.00
C LEU A 173 -3.09 -15.15 -38.13
N GLY A 174 -3.64 -14.82 -39.31
CA GLY A 174 -3.37 -15.53 -40.57
C GLY A 174 -2.05 -15.12 -41.25
N THR A 175 -1.91 -15.46 -42.50
CA THR A 175 -0.77 -15.06 -43.36
C THR A 175 -0.88 -13.58 -43.75
N GLY A 176 0.25 -12.88 -43.86
CA GLY A 176 0.34 -11.53 -44.44
C GLY A 176 -0.12 -10.39 -43.51
N VAL A 177 -0.39 -10.66 -42.24
CA VAL A 177 -0.75 -9.61 -41.27
C VAL A 177 0.51 -8.82 -40.89
N THR A 178 0.49 -7.52 -41.13
CA THR A 178 1.62 -6.60 -40.89
C THR A 178 1.51 -5.98 -39.53
N ARG A 179 2.64 -5.83 -38.85
CA ARG A 179 2.81 -5.07 -37.61
C ARG A 179 2.83 -3.56 -37.88
N ALA A 180 2.69 -2.76 -36.82
CA ALA A 180 2.79 -1.31 -36.93
C ALA A 180 4.17 -0.80 -37.41
N ASP A 181 5.23 -1.59 -37.19
CA ASP A 181 6.60 -1.30 -37.64
C ASP A 181 6.87 -1.78 -39.07
N GLY A 182 5.86 -2.31 -39.80
CA GLY A 182 5.96 -2.80 -41.15
C GLY A 182 6.41 -4.25 -41.27
N ALA A 183 6.84 -4.92 -40.22
CA ALA A 183 7.19 -6.33 -40.23
C ALA A 183 5.94 -7.22 -40.35
N VAL A 184 6.08 -8.42 -40.90
CA VAL A 184 4.98 -9.38 -41.03
C VAL A 184 4.99 -10.33 -39.84
N HIS A 185 3.82 -10.53 -39.21
CA HIS A 185 3.66 -11.54 -38.17
C HIS A 185 3.80 -12.96 -38.75
N LEU A 186 4.38 -13.85 -37.96
CA LEU A 186 4.32 -15.27 -38.25
C LEU A 186 2.87 -15.76 -38.24
N PRO A 187 2.42 -16.55 -39.22
CA PRO A 187 1.09 -17.14 -39.20
C PRO A 187 0.87 -17.95 -37.92
N GLY A 188 -0.29 -17.81 -37.31
CA GLY A 188 -0.62 -18.46 -36.03
C GLY A 188 -0.17 -17.70 -34.78
N THR A 189 0.50 -16.53 -34.93
CA THR A 189 0.78 -15.62 -33.80
C THR A 189 -0.53 -15.21 -33.11
N LEU A 190 -0.57 -15.28 -31.79
CA LEU A 190 -1.65 -14.73 -30.99
C LEU A 190 -1.42 -13.25 -30.76
N ARG A 191 -2.44 -12.45 -30.98
CA ARG A 191 -2.44 -11.00 -30.76
C ARG A 191 -3.54 -10.61 -29.79
N ARG A 192 -3.21 -9.73 -28.85
CA ARG A 192 -4.19 -9.14 -27.93
C ARG A 192 -5.24 -8.35 -28.70
N LYS A 193 -6.54 -8.56 -28.38
CA LYS A 193 -7.64 -7.80 -29.02
C LYS A 193 -7.70 -6.35 -28.54
N GLN A 194 -7.27 -6.08 -27.33
CA GLN A 194 -7.22 -4.74 -26.75
C GLN A 194 -5.78 -4.45 -26.25
N PRO A 195 -4.98 -3.67 -26.97
CA PRO A 195 -3.68 -3.24 -26.49
C PRO A 195 -3.84 -2.42 -25.20
N GLN A 196 -3.08 -2.74 -24.18
CA GLN A 196 -3.00 -1.98 -22.94
C GLN A 196 -1.56 -1.49 -22.75
N HIS A 197 -1.40 -0.25 -22.31
CA HIS A 197 -0.09 0.40 -22.23
C HIS A 197 0.86 -0.17 -21.16
N ASP A 198 0.30 -0.90 -20.19
CA ASP A 198 1.05 -1.33 -19.00
C ASP A 198 1.43 -2.82 -19.02
N LEU A 199 1.25 -3.49 -20.16
CA LEU A 199 1.41 -4.93 -20.25
C LEU A 199 2.71 -5.33 -20.89
N VAL A 200 3.25 -6.47 -20.46
CA VAL A 200 4.56 -6.99 -20.84
C VAL A 200 4.55 -7.54 -22.24
N VAL A 201 3.42 -8.08 -22.72
CA VAL A 201 3.33 -8.85 -23.96
C VAL A 201 2.02 -8.57 -24.70
N ASP A 202 2.10 -8.18 -25.97
CA ASP A 202 0.95 -7.98 -26.85
C ASP A 202 0.82 -9.07 -27.95
N TYR A 203 1.87 -9.86 -28.14
CA TYR A 203 1.95 -10.91 -29.15
C TYR A 203 2.65 -12.14 -28.58
N ILE A 204 2.14 -13.33 -28.93
CA ILE A 204 2.77 -14.59 -28.60
C ILE A 204 2.93 -15.37 -29.92
N THR A 205 4.18 -15.64 -30.32
CA THR A 205 4.45 -16.44 -31.51
C THR A 205 4.09 -17.91 -31.28
N PRO A 206 3.84 -18.70 -32.33
CA PRO A 206 3.50 -20.12 -32.19
C PRO A 206 4.53 -20.93 -31.40
N SER A 207 5.81 -20.65 -31.59
CA SER A 207 6.90 -21.34 -30.87
C SER A 207 6.90 -21.00 -29.36
N VAL A 208 6.69 -19.74 -29.02
CA VAL A 208 6.60 -19.28 -27.60
C VAL A 208 5.35 -19.82 -26.92
N TRP A 209 4.21 -19.84 -27.66
CA TRP A 209 2.97 -20.44 -27.16
C TRP A 209 3.17 -21.93 -26.83
N GLN A 210 3.72 -22.70 -27.76
CA GLN A 210 3.96 -24.13 -27.59
C GLN A 210 4.96 -24.40 -26.46
N HIS A 211 6.01 -23.58 -26.36
CA HIS A 211 6.97 -23.69 -25.28
C HIS A 211 6.33 -23.42 -23.92
N ALA A 212 5.48 -22.40 -23.81
CA ALA A 212 4.76 -22.10 -22.56
C ALA A 212 3.82 -23.25 -22.16
N LEU A 213 3.06 -23.83 -23.09
CA LEU A 213 2.19 -24.99 -22.82
C LEU A 213 2.98 -26.18 -22.26
N THR A 214 4.15 -26.48 -22.81
CA THR A 214 5.00 -27.58 -22.32
C THR A 214 5.67 -27.30 -20.99
N ASN A 215 5.74 -26.03 -20.57
CA ASN A 215 6.36 -25.57 -19.32
C ASN A 215 5.33 -25.10 -18.28
N GLY A 216 4.23 -25.81 -18.13
CA GLY A 216 3.22 -25.57 -17.09
C GLY A 216 2.23 -24.47 -17.42
N SER A 217 2.08 -24.13 -18.70
CA SER A 217 1.16 -23.09 -19.20
C SER A 217 1.48 -21.68 -18.64
N ILE A 218 2.76 -21.39 -18.38
CA ILE A 218 3.22 -20.09 -17.89
C ILE A 218 4.24 -19.52 -18.88
N LEU A 219 4.00 -18.30 -19.35
CA LEU A 219 4.97 -17.54 -20.13
C LEU A 219 5.98 -16.91 -19.16
N ARG A 220 7.23 -17.32 -19.23
CA ARG A 220 8.30 -16.77 -18.39
C ARG A 220 9.14 -15.80 -19.20
N LEU A 221 9.43 -14.65 -18.63
CA LEU A 221 10.44 -13.75 -19.17
C LEU A 221 11.84 -14.29 -18.83
N PRO A 222 12.85 -14.04 -19.70
CA PRO A 222 14.23 -14.48 -19.46
C PRO A 222 14.90 -13.80 -18.24
N ALA A 223 14.35 -12.65 -17.83
CA ALA A 223 14.77 -11.87 -16.68
C ALA A 223 13.59 -11.07 -16.14
N PRO A 224 13.66 -10.55 -14.91
CA PRO A 224 12.66 -9.64 -14.36
C PRO A 224 12.43 -8.42 -15.25
N HIS A 225 11.19 -7.98 -15.35
CA HIS A 225 10.85 -6.80 -16.14
C HIS A 225 11.46 -5.53 -15.51
N LEU A 226 12.01 -4.64 -16.34
CA LEU A 226 12.70 -3.42 -15.89
C LEU A 226 11.84 -2.49 -15.01
N LYS A 227 10.51 -2.54 -15.16
CA LYS A 227 9.57 -1.72 -14.39
C LYS A 227 9.15 -2.36 -13.06
N ALA A 228 9.42 -3.66 -12.85
CA ALA A 228 9.06 -4.34 -11.61
C ALA A 228 10.09 -4.05 -10.52
N LEU A 229 9.63 -3.76 -9.31
CA LEU A 229 10.48 -3.61 -8.14
C LEU A 229 10.80 -5.01 -7.57
N HIS A 230 12.07 -5.31 -7.40
CA HIS A 230 12.53 -6.60 -6.87
C HIS A 230 13.16 -6.50 -5.49
N GLU A 231 13.59 -5.31 -5.14
CA GLU A 231 14.22 -5.07 -3.86
C GLU A 231 13.18 -5.11 -2.73
N PRO A 232 13.55 -5.67 -1.58
CA PRO A 232 12.65 -5.77 -0.45
C PRO A 232 12.28 -4.39 0.09
N VAL A 233 11.03 -4.26 0.54
CA VAL A 233 10.52 -3.08 1.22
C VAL A 233 10.04 -3.48 2.60
N ASP A 234 10.54 -2.82 3.63
CA ASP A 234 10.10 -2.98 5.00
C ASP A 234 9.03 -1.96 5.38
N ILE A 235 8.35 -2.23 6.46
CA ILE A 235 7.41 -1.30 7.09
C ILE A 235 7.97 -0.90 8.46
N VAL A 236 7.91 0.38 8.76
CA VAL A 236 8.30 0.92 10.06
C VAL A 236 7.14 1.72 10.63
N TYR A 237 6.68 1.32 11.81
CA TYR A 237 5.72 2.06 12.61
C TYR A 237 6.42 2.73 13.79
N THR A 238 5.94 3.90 14.18
CA THR A 238 6.14 4.45 15.51
C THR A 238 4.85 4.31 16.31
N TRP A 239 4.96 3.88 17.57
CA TRP A 239 3.80 3.64 18.42
C TRP A 239 4.07 3.97 19.88
N VAL A 240 3.04 4.43 20.57
CA VAL A 240 3.06 4.72 21.99
C VAL A 240 1.73 4.32 22.64
N ASP A 241 1.80 3.76 23.84
CA ASP A 241 0.67 3.64 24.75
C ASP A 241 0.72 4.81 25.74
N GLY A 242 -0.06 5.84 25.47
CA GLY A 242 -0.17 7.00 26.35
C GLY A 242 -0.91 6.70 27.66
N ASP A 243 -1.54 5.54 27.82
CA ASP A 243 -2.19 5.10 29.05
C ASP A 243 -1.26 4.32 29.99
N ASP A 244 -0.04 3.94 29.52
CA ASP A 244 0.97 3.32 30.38
C ASP A 244 1.39 4.25 31.53
N PRO A 245 1.16 3.87 32.79
CA PRO A 245 1.51 4.72 33.94
C PRO A 245 3.00 4.99 34.08
N ALA A 246 3.87 4.06 33.62
CA ALA A 246 5.31 4.23 33.68
C ALA A 246 5.78 5.26 32.65
N TRP A 247 5.26 5.16 31.44
CA TRP A 247 5.51 6.14 30.37
C TRP A 247 4.99 7.53 30.74
N ARG A 248 3.75 7.64 31.24
CA ARG A 248 3.16 8.91 31.74
C ARG A 248 4.02 9.59 32.78
N ARG A 249 4.58 8.82 33.73
CA ARG A 249 5.49 9.40 34.75
C ARG A 249 6.72 10.03 34.12
N ARG A 250 7.34 9.37 33.13
CA ARG A 250 8.50 9.91 32.41
C ARG A 250 8.14 11.17 31.63
N MET A 251 7.03 11.15 30.93
CA MET A 251 6.54 12.28 30.15
C MET A 251 6.21 13.49 31.04
N HIS A 252 5.50 13.29 32.16
CA HIS A 252 5.21 14.38 33.11
C HIS A 252 6.47 14.91 33.80
N ALA A 253 7.46 14.08 34.06
CA ALA A 253 8.74 14.55 34.59
C ALA A 253 9.46 15.45 33.55
N ALA A 254 9.53 15.02 32.30
CA ALA A 254 10.14 15.80 31.23
C ALA A 254 9.43 17.12 30.92
N ARG A 255 8.11 17.19 31.10
CA ARG A 255 7.33 18.44 30.92
C ARG A 255 7.71 19.57 31.89
N LYS A 256 8.22 19.24 33.07
CA LYS A 256 8.58 20.25 34.08
C LYS A 256 9.75 21.14 33.62
N ASP A 257 10.55 20.63 32.71
CA ASP A 257 11.75 21.29 32.20
C ASP A 257 11.48 22.06 30.89
N VAL A 258 10.21 22.09 30.41
CA VAL A 258 9.83 22.74 29.15
C VAL A 258 9.57 24.22 29.38
N ASP A 259 10.19 25.08 28.56
CA ASP A 259 9.88 26.50 28.52
C ASP A 259 8.57 26.76 27.78
N LEU A 260 7.51 26.98 28.54
CA LEU A 260 6.16 27.24 28.01
C LEU A 260 6.04 28.52 27.18
N ASN A 261 7.01 29.44 27.26
CA ASN A 261 6.99 30.66 26.45
C ASN A 261 7.40 30.41 24.99
N PHE A 262 8.12 29.30 24.74
CA PHE A 262 8.63 28.91 23.43
C PHE A 262 8.01 27.62 22.88
N THR A 263 7.07 27.00 23.59
CA THR A 263 6.42 25.77 23.20
C THR A 263 4.95 26.02 22.90
N GLU A 264 4.51 25.67 21.70
CA GLU A 264 3.12 25.75 21.29
C GLU A 264 2.27 24.74 22.10
N PRO A 265 1.12 25.11 22.70
CA PRO A 265 0.35 24.25 23.61
C PRO A 265 -0.04 22.88 23.02
N SER A 266 -0.33 22.78 21.71
CA SER A 266 -0.69 21.52 21.06
C SER A 266 0.45 20.52 21.04
N ALA A 267 1.72 20.97 21.16
CA ALA A 267 2.88 20.08 21.27
C ALA A 267 2.87 19.24 22.57
N LEU A 268 2.14 19.71 23.58
CA LEU A 268 2.04 19.10 24.91
C LEU A 268 0.66 18.45 25.14
N ALA A 269 -0.25 18.44 24.17
CA ALA A 269 -1.60 17.90 24.34
C ALA A 269 -1.58 16.39 24.59
N ASP A 270 -2.31 15.93 25.63
CA ASP A 270 -2.39 14.51 25.99
C ASP A 270 -3.10 13.67 24.92
N SER A 271 -4.01 14.29 24.15
CA SER A 271 -4.73 13.64 23.04
C SER A 271 -3.80 13.02 21.99
N ARG A 272 -2.60 13.60 21.80
CA ARG A 272 -1.58 13.10 20.86
C ARG A 272 -1.05 11.70 21.20
N PHE A 273 -1.22 11.25 22.41
CA PHE A 273 -0.71 9.98 22.92
C PHE A 273 -1.84 9.00 23.23
N THR A 274 -3.08 9.37 22.94
CA THR A 274 -4.25 8.51 23.13
C THR A 274 -4.27 7.43 22.04
N SER A 275 -4.35 6.16 22.45
CA SER A 275 -4.50 5.05 21.51
C SER A 275 -5.94 4.53 21.48
N ARG A 276 -6.47 4.35 20.29
CA ARG A 276 -7.78 3.73 20.01
C ARG A 276 -7.63 2.34 19.40
N ASP A 277 -6.48 1.69 19.62
CA ASP A 277 -6.01 0.47 18.95
C ASP A 277 -5.70 0.66 17.45
N GLU A 278 -5.36 1.89 17.03
CA GLU A 278 -5.10 2.20 15.62
C GLU A 278 -4.05 1.26 15.04
N LEU A 279 -2.91 1.03 15.73
CA LEU A 279 -1.86 0.11 15.29
C LEU A 279 -2.40 -1.28 14.98
N ARG A 280 -3.30 -1.81 15.81
CA ARG A 280 -3.90 -3.13 15.61
C ARG A 280 -4.63 -3.22 14.28
N TYR A 281 -5.48 -2.23 14.00
CA TYR A 281 -6.25 -2.19 12.76
C TYR A 281 -5.38 -1.80 11.55
N SER A 282 -4.34 -1.00 11.76
CA SER A 282 -3.36 -0.70 10.72
C SER A 282 -2.61 -1.96 10.28
N LEU A 283 -2.16 -2.79 11.22
CA LEU A 283 -1.54 -4.09 10.95
C LEU A 283 -2.51 -5.06 10.25
N ARG A 284 -3.79 -5.10 10.65
CA ARG A 284 -4.81 -5.86 9.90
C ARG A 284 -4.91 -5.38 8.46
N SER A 285 -4.99 -4.05 8.26
CA SER A 285 -5.08 -3.46 6.93
C SER A 285 -3.84 -3.74 6.06
N LEU A 286 -2.67 -3.78 6.70
CA LEU A 286 -1.40 -4.13 6.07
C LEU A 286 -1.42 -5.58 5.58
N GLU A 287 -1.79 -6.54 6.44
CA GLU A 287 -1.89 -7.94 6.06
C GLU A 287 -2.94 -8.17 4.98
N TYR A 288 -4.11 -7.51 5.07
CA TYR A 288 -5.15 -7.63 4.06
C TYR A 288 -4.67 -7.17 2.68
N TYR A 289 -3.95 -6.04 2.60
CA TYR A 289 -3.81 -5.31 1.35
C TYR A 289 -2.37 -4.93 0.96
N ALA A 290 -1.38 -5.22 1.81
CA ALA A 290 0.03 -4.92 1.57
C ALA A 290 0.95 -6.04 2.07
N SER A 291 0.53 -7.31 1.95
CA SER A 291 1.25 -8.52 2.39
C SER A 291 2.58 -8.74 1.65
N TRP A 292 2.94 -7.87 0.71
CA TRP A 292 4.26 -7.84 0.06
C TRP A 292 5.37 -7.31 0.97
N ALA A 293 5.06 -6.71 2.11
CA ALA A 293 6.05 -6.23 3.06
C ALA A 293 6.99 -7.36 3.51
N ARG A 294 8.32 -7.12 3.45
CA ARG A 294 9.29 -8.11 3.89
C ARG A 294 9.27 -8.29 5.40
N HIS A 295 9.32 -7.18 6.15
CA HIS A 295 9.40 -7.16 7.60
C HIS A 295 8.73 -5.90 8.16
N ILE A 296 8.25 -5.97 9.39
CA ILE A 296 7.55 -4.90 10.09
C ILE A 296 8.31 -4.59 11.37
N PHE A 297 8.79 -3.36 11.49
CA PHE A 297 9.43 -2.85 12.69
C PHE A 297 8.46 -1.91 13.42
N ILE A 298 8.29 -2.12 14.72
CA ILE A 298 7.45 -1.26 15.57
C ILE A 298 8.36 -0.59 16.59
N VAL A 299 8.56 0.71 16.44
CA VAL A 299 9.46 1.52 17.27
C VAL A 299 8.68 2.11 18.44
N THR A 300 9.17 1.87 19.66
CA THR A 300 8.48 2.24 20.91
C THR A 300 9.45 2.71 21.99
N ASP A 301 8.94 3.33 23.05
CA ASP A 301 9.70 3.63 24.28
C ASP A 301 9.50 2.51 25.33
N ASN A 302 10.14 1.35 25.10
CA ASN A 302 10.08 0.19 26.00
C ASN A 302 8.62 -0.30 26.28
N GLN A 303 7.78 -0.27 25.27
CA GLN A 303 6.38 -0.70 25.34
C GLN A 303 6.10 -1.82 24.34
N ILE A 304 5.17 -2.70 24.67
CA ILE A 304 4.69 -3.77 23.78
C ILE A 304 3.17 -3.81 23.90
N PRO A 305 2.42 -3.70 22.76
CA PRO A 305 0.97 -3.88 22.80
C PRO A 305 0.59 -5.28 23.33
N ALA A 306 -0.32 -5.35 24.30
CA ALA A 306 -0.67 -6.60 24.96
C ALA A 306 -1.25 -7.67 24.01
N TRP A 307 -1.81 -7.26 22.90
CA TRP A 307 -2.41 -8.12 21.87
C TRP A 307 -1.41 -8.55 20.78
N LEU A 308 -0.20 -7.99 20.75
CA LEU A 308 0.78 -8.21 19.68
C LEU A 308 1.50 -9.55 19.85
N ASN A 309 1.51 -10.36 18.81
CA ASN A 309 2.31 -11.58 18.73
C ASN A 309 3.78 -11.23 18.37
N THR A 310 4.60 -11.02 19.37
CA THR A 310 6.03 -10.69 19.19
C THR A 310 6.88 -11.87 18.70
N ASP A 311 6.35 -13.09 18.72
CA ASP A 311 7.02 -14.29 18.20
C ASP A 311 6.78 -14.46 16.68
N HIS A 312 5.94 -13.62 16.07
CA HIS A 312 5.69 -13.67 14.63
C HIS A 312 6.96 -13.31 13.83
N PRO A 313 7.38 -14.12 12.83
CA PRO A 313 8.68 -13.97 12.15
C PRO A 313 8.84 -12.65 11.37
N GLN A 314 7.73 -11.98 11.03
CA GLN A 314 7.76 -10.70 10.33
C GLN A 314 7.71 -9.49 11.27
N ILE A 315 7.60 -9.67 12.60
CA ILE A 315 7.49 -8.56 13.55
C ILE A 315 8.78 -8.43 14.36
N THR A 316 9.25 -7.21 14.50
CA THR A 316 10.29 -6.85 15.48
C THR A 316 9.91 -5.55 16.17
N VAL A 317 9.85 -5.60 17.50
CA VAL A 317 9.68 -4.40 18.32
C VAL A 317 11.07 -3.85 18.62
N ILE A 318 11.26 -2.55 18.36
CA ILE A 318 12.54 -1.84 18.51
C ILE A 318 12.37 -0.77 19.60
N ASP A 319 13.24 -0.79 20.59
CA ASP A 319 13.31 0.28 21.59
C ASP A 319 14.05 1.50 21.06
N HIS A 320 13.67 2.69 21.50
CA HIS A 320 14.34 3.93 21.11
C HIS A 320 15.86 3.89 21.35
N ARG A 321 16.31 3.20 22.42
CA ARG A 321 17.75 3.04 22.73
C ARG A 321 18.55 2.28 21.68
N GLU A 322 17.89 1.50 20.86
CA GLU A 322 18.55 0.72 19.80
C GLU A 322 18.84 1.56 18.55
N ILE A 323 18.15 2.69 18.38
CA ILE A 323 18.24 3.52 17.18
C ILE A 323 18.80 4.92 17.44
N PHE A 324 18.71 5.45 18.67
CA PHE A 324 19.28 6.75 18.99
C PHE A 324 20.81 6.67 19.13
N THR A 325 21.49 7.50 18.33
CA THR A 325 22.97 7.58 18.33
C THR A 325 23.51 8.10 19.67
N ASP A 326 22.77 9.04 20.28
CA ASP A 326 23.04 9.55 21.62
C ASP A 326 21.89 9.15 22.56
N PRO A 327 22.05 8.11 23.40
CA PRO A 327 21.01 7.68 24.32
C PRO A 327 20.77 8.65 25.49
N GLU A 328 21.64 9.63 25.71
CA GLU A 328 21.50 10.60 26.82
C GLU A 328 20.36 11.62 26.55
N VAL A 329 19.92 11.76 25.29
CA VAL A 329 18.76 12.62 24.96
C VAL A 329 17.42 12.01 25.34
N LEU A 330 17.39 10.69 25.59
CA LEU A 330 16.16 9.98 25.96
C LEU A 330 15.74 10.24 27.42
N PRO A 331 14.43 10.20 27.73
CA PRO A 331 13.32 9.91 26.82
C PRO A 331 12.91 11.12 25.99
N VAL A 332 12.39 10.84 24.79
CA VAL A 332 11.77 11.83 23.90
C VAL A 332 10.30 11.49 23.65
N PHE A 333 9.46 12.54 23.51
CA PHE A 333 8.02 12.45 23.29
C PHE A 333 7.61 13.19 22.01
N ASN A 334 8.55 13.31 21.10
CA ASN A 334 8.47 14.04 19.84
C ASN A 334 8.63 13.08 18.67
N SER A 335 7.58 12.93 17.86
CA SER A 335 7.66 12.07 16.68
C SER A 335 8.76 12.50 15.72
N HIS A 336 9.04 13.81 15.54
CA HIS A 336 10.14 14.28 14.67
C HIS A 336 11.50 13.75 15.15
N ALA A 337 11.74 13.72 16.47
CA ALA A 337 12.96 13.18 17.04
C ALA A 337 13.09 11.68 16.78
N ILE A 338 12.02 10.91 17.04
CA ILE A 338 12.00 9.46 16.81
C ILE A 338 12.17 9.16 15.31
N GLU A 339 11.40 9.83 14.48
CA GLU A 339 11.43 9.68 13.01
C GLU A 339 12.83 9.91 12.44
N SER A 340 13.58 10.89 12.96
CA SER A 340 14.93 11.22 12.49
C SER A 340 15.94 10.09 12.68
N GLN A 341 15.65 9.10 13.53
CA GLN A 341 16.54 7.99 13.89
C GLN A 341 16.15 6.65 13.27
N LEU A 342 15.01 6.55 12.55
CA LEU A 342 14.47 5.29 12.04
C LEU A 342 15.43 4.56 11.08
N HIS A 343 16.26 5.27 10.34
CA HIS A 343 17.21 4.67 9.40
C HIS A 343 18.36 3.92 10.10
N HIS A 344 18.49 4.03 11.42
CA HIS A 344 19.43 3.25 12.23
C HIS A 344 18.89 1.88 12.68
N ILE A 345 17.65 1.52 12.38
CA ILE A 345 17.08 0.23 12.76
C ILE A 345 17.96 -0.92 12.23
N PRO A 346 18.43 -1.83 13.11
CA PRO A 346 19.26 -2.96 12.70
C PRO A 346 18.51 -3.88 11.74
N GLY A 347 19.10 -4.20 10.60
CA GLY A 347 18.51 -5.10 9.60
C GLY A 347 17.45 -4.48 8.70
N LEU A 348 17.18 -3.18 8.80
CA LEU A 348 16.28 -2.44 7.93
C LEU A 348 16.77 -2.49 6.48
N SER A 349 15.86 -2.72 5.54
CA SER A 349 16.18 -2.68 4.11
C SER A 349 16.49 -1.26 3.61
N ASP A 350 17.11 -1.17 2.44
CA ASP A 350 17.43 0.13 1.82
C ASP A 350 16.18 0.93 1.43
N ARG A 351 15.04 0.25 1.31
CA ARG A 351 13.71 0.83 1.05
C ARG A 351 12.77 0.41 2.14
N TYR A 352 12.09 1.38 2.72
CA TYR A 352 11.06 1.13 3.72
C TYR A 352 9.94 2.16 3.64
N LEU A 353 8.75 1.79 4.05
CA LEU A 353 7.67 2.73 4.29
C LEU A 353 7.64 3.07 5.77
N TYR A 354 7.69 4.35 6.07
CA TYR A 354 7.37 4.86 7.40
C TYR A 354 5.87 5.17 7.49
N LEU A 355 5.20 4.63 8.49
CA LEU A 355 3.79 4.84 8.79
C LEU A 355 3.60 5.26 10.25
N ASN A 356 2.68 6.19 10.46
CA ASN A 356 2.05 6.32 11.76
C ASN A 356 1.00 5.21 11.92
N ASP A 357 0.67 4.87 13.15
CA ASP A 357 -0.31 3.84 13.50
C ASP A 357 -1.74 4.16 13.02
N ASP A 358 -2.04 5.43 12.74
CA ASP A 358 -3.30 5.96 12.22
C ASP A 358 -3.48 5.90 10.70
N CYS A 359 -2.55 5.25 9.98
CA CYS A 359 -2.61 5.03 8.53
C CYS A 359 -3.12 3.62 8.19
N PHE A 360 -4.12 3.52 7.31
CA PHE A 360 -4.78 2.26 6.96
C PHE A 360 -4.81 2.05 5.46
N PHE A 361 -4.44 0.86 5.00
CA PHE A 361 -4.66 0.42 3.62
C PHE A 361 -6.12 0.04 3.42
N LEU A 362 -6.74 0.48 2.33
CA LEU A 362 -8.16 0.27 2.07
C LEU A 362 -8.47 -0.71 0.93
N ARG A 363 -7.46 -1.03 0.13
CA ARG A 363 -7.52 -2.01 -0.96
C ARG A 363 -6.13 -2.56 -1.26
N PRO A 364 -5.99 -3.67 -2.00
CA PRO A 364 -4.70 -4.22 -2.39
C PRO A 364 -3.79 -3.18 -3.03
N THR A 365 -2.58 -3.10 -2.50
CA THR A 365 -1.51 -2.23 -2.99
C THR A 365 -0.28 -3.07 -3.37
N GLU A 366 0.64 -2.43 -4.07
CA GLU A 366 1.92 -2.99 -4.47
C GLU A 366 3.05 -2.03 -4.12
N PRO A 367 4.26 -2.51 -3.92
CA PRO A 367 5.39 -1.63 -3.61
C PRO A 367 5.62 -0.60 -4.71
N GLU A 368 5.21 -0.87 -5.96
CA GLU A 368 5.25 0.07 -7.07
C GLU A 368 4.32 1.27 -6.92
N LEU A 369 3.38 1.25 -5.98
CA LEU A 369 2.63 2.46 -5.60
C LEU A 369 3.57 3.51 -4.98
N PHE A 370 4.60 3.06 -4.25
CA PHE A 370 5.52 3.88 -3.46
C PHE A 370 6.91 4.03 -4.06
N TYR A 371 7.31 3.11 -4.94
CA TYR A 371 8.60 3.13 -5.61
C TYR A 371 8.43 2.90 -7.11
N THR A 372 9.44 3.21 -7.88
CA THR A 372 9.53 2.81 -9.29
C THR A 372 10.42 1.57 -9.41
N GLY A 373 10.28 0.79 -10.47
CA GLY A 373 11.10 -0.40 -10.69
C GLY A 373 12.62 -0.13 -10.77
N ASN A 374 13.02 1.11 -11.08
CA ASN A 374 14.41 1.55 -11.01
C ASN A 374 14.80 2.14 -9.65
N GLY A 375 13.96 1.98 -8.63
CA GLY A 375 14.27 2.28 -7.25
C GLY A 375 14.13 3.73 -6.81
N LEU A 376 13.46 4.60 -7.58
CA LEU A 376 13.13 5.94 -7.12
C LEU A 376 11.96 5.90 -6.14
N ALA A 377 12.03 6.64 -5.05
CA ALA A 377 10.91 6.82 -4.14
C ALA A 377 9.81 7.70 -4.79
N LYS A 378 8.56 7.45 -4.48
CA LYS A 378 7.44 8.33 -4.85
C LYS A 378 6.98 9.14 -3.66
N HIS A 379 6.75 10.42 -3.88
CA HIS A 379 6.11 11.29 -2.90
C HIS A 379 4.80 11.85 -3.44
N PHE A 380 3.91 12.24 -2.53
CA PHE A 380 2.53 12.60 -2.87
C PHE A 380 2.23 14.03 -2.44
N PRO A 381 2.32 15.02 -3.36
CA PRO A 381 2.05 16.41 -3.04
C PRO A 381 0.63 16.63 -2.52
N SER A 382 0.51 17.49 -1.50
CA SER A 382 -0.75 17.96 -0.96
C SER A 382 -1.16 19.29 -1.62
N ILE A 383 -2.43 19.65 -1.50
CA ILE A 383 -2.92 20.99 -1.85
C ILE A 383 -2.69 22.03 -0.74
N VAL A 384 -2.20 21.59 0.43
CA VAL A 384 -2.00 22.47 1.58
C VAL A 384 -0.72 23.29 1.38
N PRO A 385 -0.82 24.63 1.33
CA PRO A 385 0.33 25.47 1.08
C PRO A 385 1.27 25.57 2.28
N ILE A 386 2.53 25.89 1.99
CA ILE A 386 3.49 26.45 2.94
C ILE A 386 3.55 27.95 2.61
N ASP A 387 3.23 28.82 3.56
CA ASP A 387 3.30 30.25 3.33
C ASP A 387 4.76 30.71 3.08
N VAL A 388 4.93 31.90 2.52
CA VAL A 388 6.25 32.42 2.12
C VAL A 388 7.01 33.07 3.27
N ASP A 389 6.34 33.32 4.39
CA ASP A 389 6.98 33.94 5.56
C ASP A 389 8.00 33.01 6.21
N GLY A 390 8.95 33.57 6.94
CA GLY A 390 9.86 32.80 7.78
C GLY A 390 9.09 32.01 8.86
N TRP A 391 9.73 30.99 9.42
CA TRP A 391 9.16 30.26 10.54
C TRP A 391 9.03 31.16 11.78
N SER A 392 8.07 30.83 12.63
CA SER A 392 7.77 31.59 13.84
C SER A 392 7.50 30.65 15.00
N PRO A 393 7.89 30.99 16.25
CA PRO A 393 7.49 30.23 17.43
C PRO A 393 5.97 30.14 17.64
N ARG A 394 5.20 30.94 16.92
CA ARG A 394 3.72 30.92 16.95
C ARG A 394 3.10 30.00 15.90
N ASP A 395 3.92 29.48 14.97
CA ASP A 395 3.44 28.50 14.00
C ASP A 395 3.10 27.19 14.71
N LEU A 396 2.10 26.49 14.22
CA LEU A 396 1.90 25.10 14.63
C LEU A 396 3.16 24.28 14.31
N PRO A 397 3.57 23.32 15.14
CA PRO A 397 4.82 22.58 14.96
C PRO A 397 5.01 21.97 13.56
N ILE A 398 3.90 21.49 12.95
CA ILE A 398 3.95 20.94 11.58
C ILE A 398 4.19 22.03 10.51
N ILE A 399 3.74 23.26 10.75
CA ILE A 399 3.96 24.40 9.83
C ILE A 399 5.39 24.88 9.96
N SER A 400 5.87 25.06 11.19
CA SER A 400 7.24 25.45 11.47
C SER A 400 8.24 24.47 10.86
N ALA A 401 8.08 23.16 11.10
CA ALA A 401 8.93 22.12 10.52
C ALA A 401 8.92 22.12 8.98
N ALA A 402 7.77 22.43 8.35
CA ALA A 402 7.69 22.57 6.89
C ALA A 402 8.46 23.78 6.38
N LYS A 403 8.41 24.91 7.10
CA LYS A 403 9.19 26.13 6.78
C LYS A 403 10.69 25.90 6.96
N GLN A 404 11.10 25.24 8.05
CA GLN A 404 12.49 24.83 8.29
C GLN A 404 13.02 23.96 7.15
N GLY A 405 12.24 22.95 6.73
CA GLY A 405 12.58 22.10 5.59
C GLY A 405 12.69 22.88 4.28
N ARG A 406 11.82 23.85 4.02
CA ARG A 406 11.90 24.75 2.87
C ARG A 406 13.20 25.58 2.88
N ASP A 407 13.55 26.15 4.02
CA ASP A 407 14.72 26.99 4.17
C ASP A 407 16.01 26.17 4.00
N TYR A 408 16.06 24.94 4.52
CA TYR A 408 17.14 23.97 4.24
C TYR A 408 17.31 23.72 2.73
N LEU A 409 16.22 23.50 2.00
CA LEU A 409 16.28 23.28 0.55
C LEU A 409 16.74 24.51 -0.21
N LEU A 410 16.35 25.70 0.24
CA LEU A 410 16.79 26.98 -0.33
C LEU A 410 18.30 27.15 -0.16
N GLU A 411 18.81 26.92 1.04
CA GLU A 411 20.24 27.05 1.34
C GLU A 411 21.07 26.04 0.54
N ARG A 412 20.62 24.77 0.51
CA ARG A 412 21.39 23.68 -0.06
C ARG A 412 21.35 23.60 -1.57
N TYR A 413 20.20 23.92 -2.18
CA TYR A 413 19.94 23.70 -3.61
C TYR A 413 19.57 24.97 -4.36
N GLY A 414 19.37 26.10 -3.69
CA GLY A 414 18.82 27.31 -4.30
C GLY A 414 17.40 27.10 -4.84
N ARG A 415 16.64 26.19 -4.23
CA ARG A 415 15.27 25.78 -4.63
C ARG A 415 14.33 25.92 -3.45
N THR A 416 13.04 26.10 -3.76
CA THR A 416 12.01 26.23 -2.73
C THR A 416 10.83 25.29 -3.01
N VAL A 417 10.05 25.00 -1.97
CA VAL A 417 8.78 24.26 -2.03
C VAL A 417 7.67 25.13 -1.45
N THR A 418 6.47 24.98 -2.00
CA THR A 418 5.31 25.82 -1.65
C THR A 418 4.11 25.02 -1.15
N HIS A 419 4.21 23.69 -1.13
CA HIS A 419 3.14 22.82 -0.66
C HIS A 419 3.71 21.69 0.19
N ARG A 420 2.92 21.27 1.18
CA ARG A 420 3.24 20.10 2.01
C ARG A 420 2.97 18.81 1.25
N LEU A 421 3.38 17.68 1.83
CA LEU A 421 3.02 16.35 1.35
C LEU A 421 1.73 15.85 2.00
N LYS A 422 1.06 14.89 1.37
CA LYS A 422 -0.05 14.15 1.97
C LYS A 422 0.49 13.30 3.13
N HIS A 423 -0.33 13.12 4.16
CA HIS A 423 -0.03 12.22 5.27
C HIS A 423 -0.38 10.78 4.88
N THR A 424 0.52 10.14 4.17
CA THR A 424 0.41 8.77 3.60
C THR A 424 1.58 7.94 4.10
N PRO A 425 1.62 6.62 3.86
CA PRO A 425 2.87 5.88 4.02
C PRO A 425 3.99 6.59 3.26
N HIS A 426 5.07 6.89 3.96
CA HIS A 426 6.20 7.68 3.46
C HIS A 426 7.32 6.77 2.93
N ALA A 427 7.55 6.78 1.62
CA ALA A 427 8.58 5.98 0.98
C ALA A 427 9.99 6.54 1.28
N GLN A 428 10.77 5.80 2.03
CA GLN A 428 12.10 6.19 2.48
C GLN A 428 13.20 5.46 1.70
N LEU A 429 14.32 6.14 1.52
CA LEU A 429 15.57 5.59 1.01
C LEU A 429 16.63 5.66 2.13
N ARG A 430 16.85 4.56 2.86
CA ARG A 430 17.78 4.50 3.99
C ARG A 430 19.17 5.05 3.66
N PRO A 431 19.83 4.66 2.54
CA PRO A 431 21.16 5.18 2.20
C PRO A 431 21.18 6.70 1.97
N LEU A 432 20.04 7.28 1.56
CA LEU A 432 19.92 8.71 1.37
C LEU A 432 19.77 9.46 2.70
N LEU A 433 19.02 8.90 3.65
CA LEU A 433 18.92 9.43 5.02
C LEU A 433 20.28 9.39 5.72
N GLU A 434 21.01 8.27 5.64
CA GLU A 434 22.37 8.15 6.15
C GLU A 434 23.33 9.20 5.55
N LYS A 435 23.21 9.43 4.23
CA LYS A 435 23.99 10.49 3.56
C LYS A 435 23.59 11.89 4.03
N MET A 436 22.28 12.12 4.24
CA MET A 436 21.75 13.40 4.71
C MET A 436 22.26 13.70 6.13
N GLU A 437 22.25 12.72 7.03
CA GLU A 437 22.78 12.85 8.38
C GLU A 437 24.29 13.15 8.38
N ARG A 438 25.09 12.40 7.60
CA ARG A 438 26.53 12.71 7.45
C ARG A 438 26.80 14.13 6.92
N ASN A 439 25.92 14.69 6.10
CA ASN A 439 26.07 16.02 5.52
C ASN A 439 25.52 17.16 6.41
N ALA A 440 24.64 16.84 7.35
CA ALA A 440 24.00 17.79 8.26
C ALA A 440 23.87 17.18 9.69
N PRO A 441 25.01 16.75 10.31
CA PRO A 441 24.96 16.05 11.59
C PRO A 441 24.36 16.90 12.71
N ASP A 442 24.63 18.22 12.71
CA ASP A 442 24.10 19.14 13.71
C ASP A 442 22.57 19.24 13.66
N MET A 443 21.97 19.23 12.46
CA MET A 443 20.52 19.21 12.28
C MET A 443 19.91 17.92 12.85
N PHE A 444 20.51 16.76 12.57
CA PHE A 444 20.00 15.48 13.10
C PHE A 444 20.14 15.42 14.62
N ALA A 445 21.29 15.85 15.17
CA ALA A 445 21.52 15.90 16.61
C ALA A 445 20.53 16.84 17.32
N GLN A 446 20.27 18.01 16.75
CA GLN A 446 19.29 18.99 17.26
C GLN A 446 17.89 18.36 17.31
N VAL A 447 17.41 17.76 16.19
CA VAL A 447 16.09 17.15 16.13
C VAL A 447 15.98 15.95 17.09
N ALA A 448 17.01 15.10 17.16
CA ALA A 448 17.02 13.94 18.06
C ALA A 448 16.96 14.37 19.55
N ALA A 449 17.55 15.50 19.91
CA ALA A 449 17.54 16.03 21.28
C ALA A 449 16.23 16.76 21.64
N SER A 450 15.35 16.99 20.70
CA SER A 450 14.08 17.70 20.90
C SER A 450 13.05 16.83 21.61
N ARG A 451 12.97 16.91 22.93
CA ARG A 451 12.09 16.06 23.77
C ARG A 451 10.61 16.20 23.46
N PHE A 452 10.17 17.41 23.14
CA PHE A 452 8.83 17.74 22.65
C PHE A 452 8.97 18.53 21.36
N ARG A 453 7.91 18.60 20.55
CA ARG A 453 7.95 19.35 19.30
C ARG A 453 8.34 20.81 19.56
N ALA A 454 9.37 21.25 18.87
CA ALA A 454 9.91 22.60 18.97
C ALA A 454 9.75 23.33 17.61
N PRO A 455 9.71 24.69 17.63
CA PRO A 455 9.57 25.48 16.40
C PRO A 455 10.73 25.35 15.43
N ASP A 456 11.89 24.94 15.90
CA ASP A 456 13.10 24.70 15.11
C ASP A 456 13.32 23.24 14.70
N ASP A 457 12.33 22.37 14.94
CA ASP A 457 12.33 20.98 14.48
C ASP A 457 12.25 20.88 12.95
N PHE A 458 12.79 19.79 12.43
CA PHE A 458 12.60 19.35 11.05
C PHE A 458 11.78 18.06 11.00
N SER A 459 10.78 18.01 10.13
CA SER A 459 10.10 16.75 9.78
C SER A 459 10.93 16.04 8.71
N ILE A 460 11.91 15.23 9.12
CA ILE A 460 12.91 14.67 8.20
C ILE A 460 12.29 13.57 7.33
N PRO A 461 11.87 12.39 7.83
CA PRO A 461 11.33 11.32 6.98
C PRO A 461 9.97 11.66 6.36
N ALA A 462 9.09 12.32 7.10
CA ALA A 462 7.74 12.58 6.61
C ALA A 462 7.64 13.75 5.61
N SER A 463 8.70 14.59 5.49
CA SER A 463 8.69 15.76 4.60
C SER A 463 10.02 16.00 3.91
N LEU A 464 11.04 16.45 4.65
CA LEU A 464 12.29 16.98 4.09
C LEU A 464 13.03 15.97 3.21
N HIS A 465 13.12 14.71 3.63
CA HIS A 465 13.77 13.64 2.86
C HIS A 465 13.20 13.51 1.44
N HIS A 466 11.89 13.62 1.28
CA HIS A 466 11.25 13.48 -0.04
C HIS A 466 11.65 14.59 -1.01
N PHE A 467 11.73 15.83 -0.53
CA PHE A 467 12.15 16.97 -1.33
C PHE A 467 13.66 16.97 -1.61
N ASP A 468 14.45 16.57 -0.61
CA ASP A 468 15.90 16.37 -0.77
C ASP A 468 16.19 15.26 -1.79
N ALA A 469 15.47 14.12 -1.70
CA ALA A 469 15.52 13.04 -2.68
C ALA A 469 15.13 13.50 -4.09
N TYR A 470 14.09 14.36 -4.20
CA TYR A 470 13.66 14.91 -5.48
C TYR A 470 14.73 15.83 -6.09
N ALA A 471 15.32 16.69 -5.28
CA ALA A 471 16.41 17.56 -5.71
C ALA A 471 17.65 16.79 -6.19
N GLN A 472 17.88 15.59 -5.65
CA GLN A 472 18.96 14.68 -6.05
C GLN A 472 18.57 13.70 -7.19
N GLY A 473 17.35 13.79 -7.75
CA GLY A 473 16.86 12.86 -8.79
C GLY A 473 16.61 11.44 -8.29
N ARG A 474 16.35 11.27 -6.98
CA ARG A 474 16.10 9.98 -6.32
C ARG A 474 14.64 9.78 -5.95
N SER A 475 13.79 10.76 -6.22
CA SER A 475 12.35 10.70 -6.00
C SER A 475 11.58 11.30 -7.18
N VAL A 476 10.32 10.90 -7.34
CA VAL A 476 9.38 11.42 -8.34
C VAL A 476 8.02 11.67 -7.70
N GLU A 477 7.25 12.58 -8.28
CA GLU A 477 5.85 12.75 -7.88
C GLU A 477 5.03 11.51 -8.26
N GLY A 478 4.20 11.06 -7.34
CA GLY A 478 3.26 9.96 -7.52
C GLY A 478 1.81 10.40 -7.36
N THR A 479 0.91 9.48 -7.68
CA THR A 479 -0.53 9.63 -7.40
C THR A 479 -0.98 8.49 -6.50
N ILE A 480 -1.84 8.80 -5.51
CA ILE A 480 -2.37 7.84 -4.57
C ILE A 480 -3.83 8.20 -4.25
N GLY A 481 -4.70 7.20 -4.21
CA GLY A 481 -6.06 7.33 -3.71
C GLY A 481 -6.02 7.53 -2.19
N TYR A 482 -6.26 8.76 -1.74
CA TYR A 482 -6.03 9.14 -0.35
C TYR A 482 -7.17 9.96 0.24
N GLN A 483 -7.47 9.71 1.51
CA GLN A 483 -8.38 10.53 2.30
C GLN A 483 -7.80 10.76 3.70
N PHE A 484 -7.70 12.02 4.10
CA PHE A 484 -7.47 12.41 5.49
C PHE A 484 -8.80 12.61 6.20
N VAL A 485 -8.91 12.10 7.41
CA VAL A 485 -10.04 12.29 8.32
C VAL A 485 -9.57 13.06 9.53
N ASP A 486 -10.09 14.24 9.69
CA ASP A 486 -9.86 15.07 10.89
C ASP A 486 -10.94 14.73 11.91
N LEU A 487 -10.53 14.16 13.04
CA LEU A 487 -11.42 13.71 14.12
C LEU A 487 -12.12 14.85 14.86
N THR A 488 -11.62 16.09 14.74
CA THR A 488 -12.22 17.26 15.38
C THR A 488 -13.49 17.77 14.65
N ARG A 489 -13.76 17.23 13.45
CA ARG A 489 -14.86 17.71 12.63
C ARG A 489 -16.22 17.23 13.11
N GLU A 490 -17.20 18.12 13.08
CA GLU A 490 -18.60 17.81 13.40
C GLU A 490 -19.23 16.75 12.48
N ASP A 491 -18.77 16.67 11.21
CA ASP A 491 -19.28 15.73 10.21
C ASP A 491 -18.51 14.38 10.17
N LEU A 492 -17.79 14.02 11.25
CA LEU A 492 -16.96 12.82 11.33
C LEU A 492 -17.70 11.55 10.92
N THR A 493 -18.86 11.28 11.51
CA THR A 493 -19.69 10.09 11.17
C THR A 493 -19.98 10.00 9.67
N LEU A 494 -20.27 11.15 9.05
CA LEU A 494 -20.55 11.20 7.61
C LEU A 494 -19.29 10.95 6.78
N GLN A 495 -18.13 11.46 7.21
CA GLN A 495 -16.85 11.22 6.53
C GLN A 495 -16.46 9.74 6.60
N LEU A 496 -16.50 9.12 7.79
CA LEU A 496 -16.24 7.69 7.97
C LEU A 496 -17.19 6.83 7.14
N GLY A 497 -18.49 7.18 7.12
CA GLY A 497 -19.49 6.50 6.30
C GLY A 497 -19.27 6.65 4.78
N ARG A 498 -18.66 7.74 4.32
CA ARG A 498 -18.25 7.91 2.91
C ARG A 498 -17.05 7.04 2.58
N ILE A 499 -16.02 7.01 3.44
CA ILE A 499 -14.83 6.16 3.25
C ILE A 499 -15.22 4.69 3.22
N ALA A 500 -16.13 4.26 4.12
CA ALA A 500 -16.60 2.87 4.16
C ALA A 500 -17.19 2.38 2.83
N ARG A 501 -17.69 3.29 1.99
CA ARG A 501 -18.31 2.99 0.68
C ARG A 501 -17.40 3.23 -0.52
N ARG A 502 -16.25 3.87 -0.33
CA ARG A 502 -15.31 4.15 -1.44
C ARG A 502 -14.44 2.95 -1.72
N THR A 503 -14.28 2.63 -3.01
CA THR A 503 -13.47 1.52 -3.53
C THR A 503 -12.22 1.99 -4.27
N ASP A 504 -12.07 3.30 -4.43
CA ASP A 504 -10.99 3.94 -5.19
C ASP A 504 -9.85 4.48 -4.31
N LEU A 505 -9.99 4.39 -2.98
CA LEU A 505 -8.96 4.79 -2.04
C LEU A 505 -7.94 3.67 -1.84
N ASP A 506 -6.66 4.03 -1.90
CA ASP A 506 -5.55 3.14 -1.55
C ASP A 506 -5.31 3.17 -0.04
N VAL A 507 -5.32 4.38 0.56
CA VAL A 507 -5.07 4.58 1.98
C VAL A 507 -5.96 5.68 2.58
N CYS A 508 -6.21 5.60 3.89
CA CYS A 508 -6.69 6.73 4.66
C CYS A 508 -5.83 6.92 5.90
N CYS A 509 -5.85 8.16 6.42
CA CYS A 509 -5.29 8.50 7.72
C CYS A 509 -6.39 9.12 8.56
N ILE A 510 -6.46 8.73 9.84
CA ILE A 510 -7.48 9.20 10.81
C ILE A 510 -6.73 9.83 11.97
N ASN A 511 -6.67 11.16 12.01
CA ASN A 511 -5.84 11.87 12.99
C ASN A 511 -6.57 13.10 13.55
N GLU A 512 -6.04 13.60 14.66
CA GLU A 512 -6.47 14.83 15.32
C GLU A 512 -5.28 15.70 15.73
N THR A 513 -5.53 16.99 15.90
CA THR A 513 -4.53 17.93 16.42
C THR A 513 -4.93 18.51 17.78
N ASP A 514 -6.21 18.63 18.07
CA ASP A 514 -6.72 19.22 19.32
C ASP A 514 -8.20 18.85 19.51
N LEU A 515 -8.46 17.64 20.02
CA LEU A 515 -9.82 17.17 20.28
C LEU A 515 -10.29 17.67 21.65
N PRO A 516 -11.43 18.41 21.72
CA PRO A 516 -12.00 18.81 23.00
C PRO A 516 -12.32 17.61 23.90
N GLN A 517 -11.98 17.68 25.17
CA GLN A 517 -12.17 16.58 26.13
C GLN A 517 -13.64 16.06 26.17
N ALA A 518 -14.61 16.94 25.96
CA ALA A 518 -16.03 16.57 25.94
C ALA A 518 -16.41 15.66 24.74
N GLU A 519 -15.62 15.66 23.67
CA GLU A 519 -15.87 14.91 22.44
C GLU A 519 -15.12 13.56 22.39
N VAL A 520 -14.11 13.35 23.25
CA VAL A 520 -13.22 12.18 23.22
C VAL A 520 -14.02 10.89 23.21
N ASP A 521 -14.93 10.68 24.18
CA ASP A 521 -15.71 9.44 24.27
C ASP A 521 -16.60 9.17 23.05
N ARG A 522 -17.12 10.21 22.43
CA ARG A 522 -17.92 10.09 21.21
C ARG A 522 -17.04 9.68 20.05
N VAL A 523 -15.96 10.38 19.84
CA VAL A 523 -15.01 10.14 18.76
C VAL A 523 -14.41 8.74 18.87
N ASP A 524 -14.00 8.32 20.07
CA ASP A 524 -13.44 7.00 20.32
C ASP A 524 -14.42 5.88 19.92
N ARG A 525 -15.69 6.00 20.33
CA ARG A 525 -16.71 5.03 19.93
C ARG A 525 -16.93 4.98 18.42
N GLU A 526 -16.96 6.13 17.75
CA GLU A 526 -17.17 6.21 16.30
C GLU A 526 -15.99 5.63 15.53
N VAL A 527 -14.75 5.97 15.91
CA VAL A 527 -13.53 5.47 15.29
C VAL A 527 -13.38 3.96 15.49
N ARG A 528 -13.50 3.48 16.74
CA ARG A 528 -13.43 2.03 17.04
C ARG A 528 -14.49 1.24 16.28
N ARG A 529 -15.71 1.76 16.19
CA ARG A 529 -16.77 1.14 15.40
C ARG A 529 -16.40 1.06 13.93
N PHE A 530 -15.93 2.16 13.34
CA PHE A 530 -15.50 2.20 11.94
C PHE A 530 -14.37 1.20 11.67
N LEU A 531 -13.33 1.17 12.52
CA LEU A 531 -12.18 0.30 12.35
C LEU A 531 -12.57 -1.17 12.51
N THR A 532 -13.41 -1.51 13.50
CA THR A 532 -13.94 -2.87 13.70
C THR A 532 -14.79 -3.32 12.52
N ASP A 533 -15.64 -2.45 11.99
CA ASP A 533 -16.46 -2.76 10.81
C ASP A 533 -15.60 -2.92 9.55
N ARG A 534 -14.53 -2.12 9.42
CA ARG A 534 -13.69 -2.09 8.22
C ARG A 534 -12.68 -3.25 8.19
N PHE A 535 -12.11 -3.60 9.35
CA PHE A 535 -11.06 -4.63 9.50
C PHE A 535 -11.47 -5.68 10.55
N PRO A 536 -12.54 -6.45 10.30
CA PRO A 536 -13.14 -7.31 11.31
C PRO A 536 -12.39 -8.62 11.56
N VAL A 537 -11.61 -9.10 10.59
CA VAL A 537 -10.84 -10.34 10.71
C VAL A 537 -9.49 -10.04 11.37
N PRO A 538 -9.11 -10.77 12.43
CA PRO A 538 -7.81 -10.61 13.06
C PRO A 538 -6.65 -10.83 12.09
N SER A 539 -5.52 -10.22 12.37
CA SER A 539 -4.27 -10.51 11.66
C SER A 539 -3.48 -11.63 12.33
N SER A 540 -2.57 -12.26 11.60
CA SER A 540 -1.61 -13.23 12.16
C SER A 540 -0.63 -12.60 13.17
N PHE A 541 -0.59 -11.26 13.18
CA PHE A 541 0.23 -10.46 14.12
C PHE A 541 -0.43 -10.31 15.51
N GLU A 542 -1.64 -10.83 15.71
CA GLU A 542 -2.35 -10.78 16.97
C GLU A 542 -2.24 -12.11 17.72
N LEU A 543 -2.15 -12.06 19.05
CA LEU A 543 -2.27 -13.24 19.90
C LEU A 543 -3.65 -13.87 19.71
N THR A 544 -3.70 -15.18 19.56
CA THR A 544 -4.97 -15.90 19.52
C THR A 544 -5.56 -16.03 20.92
N ALA A 545 -6.89 -15.98 21.05
CA ALA A 545 -7.58 -16.03 22.34
C ALA A 545 -7.30 -17.30 23.19
N CYS A 546 -6.54 -18.26 22.66
CA CYS A 546 -6.08 -19.46 23.39
C CYS A 546 -4.78 -19.23 24.16
N ASP A 547 -4.08 -18.12 23.93
CA ASP A 547 -2.78 -17.82 24.58
C ASP A 547 -2.93 -16.99 25.87
N ASP A 548 -4.15 -16.76 26.36
CA ASP A 548 -4.45 -16.13 27.67
C ASP A 548 -4.10 -17.04 28.87
N SER A 549 -2.93 -17.67 28.85
CA SER A 549 -2.28 -18.10 30.11
C SER A 549 -1.52 -16.87 30.65
N PRO A 550 -1.76 -16.46 31.91
CA PRO A 550 -1.10 -15.29 32.46
C PRO A 550 0.41 -15.51 32.42
N VAL A 551 1.10 -14.85 31.49
CA VAL A 551 2.55 -14.72 31.53
C VAL A 551 2.86 -13.92 32.78
N ALA A 552 3.12 -14.67 33.87
CA ALA A 552 3.66 -14.12 35.10
C ALA A 552 4.87 -13.26 34.74
N ALA A 553 4.81 -12.02 35.23
CA ALA A 553 5.85 -11.01 35.16
C ALA A 553 7.27 -11.61 35.15
N ARG A 554 7.89 -11.69 33.99
CA ARG A 554 9.34 -11.83 33.86
C ARG A 554 9.98 -10.45 33.79
N ALA A 555 9.75 -9.70 34.85
CA ALA A 555 10.61 -8.58 35.19
C ALA A 555 11.79 -9.12 36.02
N GLY A 556 12.98 -8.97 35.50
CA GLY A 556 14.21 -9.03 36.30
C GLY A 556 14.89 -10.38 36.33
N ASN A 557 15.80 -10.65 35.41
CA ASN A 557 17.17 -11.08 35.63
C ASN A 557 17.85 -11.45 34.29
N ARG A 558 18.40 -10.49 33.62
CA ARG A 558 19.52 -10.73 32.71
C ARG A 558 20.81 -10.34 33.46
N SER A 559 21.27 -11.22 34.30
CA SER A 559 22.65 -11.18 34.75
C SER A 559 23.56 -11.51 33.58
N SER A 560 24.55 -10.65 33.42
CA SER A 560 25.73 -10.81 32.59
C SER A 560 26.24 -12.28 32.54
N THR A 561 26.15 -12.89 31.39
CA THR A 561 27.00 -14.01 31.01
C THR A 561 27.82 -13.60 29.80
N THR A 562 29.10 -13.54 30.08
CA THR A 562 30.23 -13.24 29.24
C THR A 562 30.25 -14.02 27.92
N ASN A 563 30.59 -13.25 26.91
CA ASN A 563 31.09 -13.63 25.60
C ASN A 563 32.19 -14.72 25.68
N GLN A 564 31.85 -15.99 25.47
CA GLN A 564 32.78 -17.08 25.12
C GLN A 564 31.94 -18.29 24.67
N ASP A 565 31.47 -18.27 23.42
CA ASP A 565 31.11 -19.46 22.61
C ASP A 565 30.51 -19.05 21.25
N ARG A 566 31.24 -18.20 20.52
CA ARG A 566 31.02 -17.98 19.10
C ARG A 566 32.30 -18.07 18.29
N GLN A 567 32.95 -19.22 18.40
CA GLN A 567 33.95 -19.68 17.44
C GLN A 567 33.87 -21.20 17.38
N ASN A 568 32.99 -21.68 16.48
CA ASN A 568 33.11 -23.03 15.89
C ASN A 568 31.81 -23.30 15.11
N TYR A 569 31.68 -22.70 13.91
CA TYR A 569 30.89 -23.24 12.80
C TYR A 569 31.22 -22.42 11.54
N ALA A 570 32.44 -22.55 11.11
CA ALA A 570 32.87 -22.23 9.75
C ALA A 570 33.98 -23.21 9.40
N PHE A 571 33.67 -24.30 8.74
CA PHE A 571 34.50 -25.08 7.84
C PHE A 571 33.82 -26.43 7.59
N THR A 572 33.07 -26.52 6.50
CA THR A 572 32.99 -27.73 5.68
C THR A 572 32.01 -27.48 4.53
N ARG A 573 32.54 -26.96 3.43
CA ARG A 573 31.97 -27.17 2.08
C ARG A 573 33.06 -26.89 1.06
N GLU A 574 33.92 -27.85 0.90
CA GLU A 574 34.62 -28.08 -0.37
C GLU A 574 34.77 -29.59 -0.56
N LYS A 575 34.43 -30.01 -1.80
CA LYS A 575 34.56 -31.31 -2.45
C LYS A 575 33.34 -32.22 -2.38
N ALA A 576 32.55 -32.13 -3.48
CA ALA A 576 32.31 -33.29 -4.32
C ALA A 576 31.32 -32.94 -5.45
N GLY A 577 31.79 -33.14 -6.70
CA GLY A 577 31.00 -33.41 -7.88
C GLY A 577 30.51 -32.20 -8.67
#